data_5d020b15ff624a3f142e3b1bbbfa44e3
#
_entry.id   5d020b15ff624a3f142e3b1bbbfa44e3
#
_cell.length_a   1.000
_cell.length_b   1.000
_cell.length_c   1.000
_cell.angle_alpha   90.00
_cell.angle_beta   90.00
_cell.angle_gamma   90.00
#
_symmetry.space_group_name_H-M   'P 1'
#
loop_
_entity.id
_entity.type
_entity.pdbx_description
1 polymer ?
#
loop_
_entity_poly.entity_id
_entity_poly.type
_entity_poly.pdbx_seq_one_letter_code
_entity_poly.pdbx_strand_id
1 'polypeptide(L)'
;MLSELHGLNDCWNQAWLEKDAATVERLMADDYIYVAPNGLTLDRQAILAIIRSPSYRLDHATRTEVVVRALGQEAAVVRHRVQAGGAFEGTSFTDDHRCVMVCVKQIGEWRIVMEQGSFSSK
;
A
#
# COMPACT_ATOMS: atom_id res chain seq x y z
N MET A 1 -7.13 1.23 18.49
CA MET A 1 -7.03 0.37 17.27
C MET A 1 -7.27 1.14 15.97
N LEU A 2 -8.37 1.89 15.85
CA LEU A 2 -8.64 2.61 14.60
C LEU A 2 -7.56 3.62 14.27
N SER A 3 -7.09 4.39 15.25
CA SER A 3 -6.04 5.38 15.04
C SER A 3 -4.73 4.74 14.60
N GLU A 4 -4.41 3.55 15.12
CA GLU A 4 -3.21 2.82 14.70
C GLU A 4 -3.28 2.43 13.23
N LEU A 5 -4.45 2.01 12.76
CA LEU A 5 -4.63 1.59 11.38
C LEU A 5 -4.66 2.77 10.41
N HIS A 6 -5.24 3.89 10.82
CA HIS A 6 -5.11 5.11 10.04
C HIS A 6 -3.65 5.55 9.96
N GLY A 7 -2.93 5.46 11.08
CA GLY A 7 -1.50 5.77 11.12
C GLY A 7 -0.68 4.84 10.24
N LEU A 8 -1.01 3.55 10.21
CA LEU A 8 -0.36 2.59 9.32
C LEU A 8 -0.53 2.98 7.85
N ASN A 9 -1.76 3.32 7.46
CA ASN A 9 -2.07 3.73 6.10
C ASN A 9 -1.29 4.99 5.71
N ASP A 10 -1.25 5.97 6.59
CA ASP A 10 -0.51 7.21 6.36
C ASP A 10 1.00 6.97 6.28
N CYS A 11 1.52 6.13 7.16
CA CYS A 11 2.95 5.79 7.18
C CYS A 11 3.35 5.06 5.90
N TRP A 12 2.52 4.13 5.44
CA TRP A 12 2.72 3.39 4.19
C TRP A 12 2.79 4.36 3.00
N ASN A 13 1.82 5.28 2.93
CA ASN A 13 1.77 6.26 1.86
C ASN A 13 3.03 7.16 1.85
N GLN A 14 3.42 7.62 3.02
CA GLN A 14 4.58 8.51 3.14
C GLN A 14 5.88 7.79 2.81
N ALA A 15 6.00 6.52 3.22
CA ALA A 15 7.18 5.73 2.91
C ALA A 15 7.37 5.55 1.39
N TRP A 16 6.28 5.36 0.66
CA TRP A 16 6.35 5.28 -0.80
C TRP A 16 6.76 6.61 -1.43
N LEU A 17 6.20 7.72 -0.93
CA LEU A 17 6.57 9.06 -1.43
C LEU A 17 8.04 9.36 -1.21
N GLU A 18 8.58 8.94 -0.08
CA GLU A 18 9.99 9.20 0.27
C GLU A 18 10.94 8.11 -0.23
N LYS A 19 10.43 7.07 -0.87
CA LYS A 19 11.20 5.90 -1.28
C LYS A 19 11.93 5.27 -0.08
N ASP A 20 11.25 5.21 1.06
CA ASP A 20 11.78 4.62 2.28
C ASP A 20 11.53 3.11 2.26
N ALA A 21 12.42 2.39 1.59
CA ALA A 21 12.29 0.95 1.41
C ALA A 21 12.33 0.19 2.73
N ALA A 22 13.10 0.67 3.70
CA ALA A 22 13.19 0.01 5.01
C ALA A 22 11.84 0.03 5.73
N THR A 23 11.13 1.15 5.68
CA THR A 23 9.80 1.25 6.29
C THR A 23 8.79 0.38 5.54
N VAL A 24 8.80 0.40 4.21
CA VAL A 24 7.92 -0.45 3.41
C VAL A 24 8.17 -1.92 3.74
N GLU A 25 9.43 -2.32 3.83
CA GLU A 25 9.79 -3.70 4.18
C GLU A 25 9.25 -4.10 5.55
N ARG A 26 9.39 -3.20 6.54
CA ARG A 26 8.93 -3.46 7.91
C ARG A 26 7.42 -3.58 8.00
N LEU A 27 6.69 -2.80 7.22
CA LEU A 27 5.22 -2.79 7.29
C LEU A 27 4.57 -3.94 6.54
N MET A 28 5.29 -4.62 5.65
CA MET A 28 4.77 -5.78 4.93
C MET A 28 4.97 -7.06 5.73
N ALA A 29 3.94 -7.90 5.81
CA ALA A 29 4.09 -9.25 6.33
C ALA A 29 4.97 -10.07 5.39
N ASP A 30 5.54 -11.17 5.90
CA ASP A 30 6.46 -11.99 5.10
C ASP A 30 5.80 -12.56 3.85
N ASP A 31 4.51 -12.84 3.91
CA ASP A 31 3.74 -13.41 2.82
C ASP A 31 2.87 -12.38 2.08
N TYR A 32 3.26 -11.11 2.15
CA TYR A 32 2.54 -10.02 1.49
C TYR A 32 2.36 -10.28 0.00
N ILE A 33 1.15 -9.95 -0.49
CA ILE A 33 0.80 -10.02 -1.91
C ILE A 33 0.04 -8.77 -2.30
N TYR A 34 0.38 -8.21 -3.45
CA TYR A 34 -0.39 -7.14 -4.07
C TYR A 34 -1.03 -7.66 -5.35
N VAL A 35 -2.33 -7.44 -5.49
CA VAL A 35 -3.06 -7.73 -6.73
C VAL A 35 -3.33 -6.38 -7.39
N ALA A 36 -2.66 -6.14 -8.51
CA ALA A 36 -2.77 -4.87 -9.23
C ALA A 36 -4.09 -4.80 -10.02
N PRO A 37 -4.53 -3.57 -10.39
CA PRO A 37 -5.78 -3.41 -11.14
C PRO A 37 -5.83 -4.16 -12.47
N ASN A 38 -4.68 -4.43 -13.08
CA ASN A 38 -4.60 -5.20 -14.32
C ASN A 38 -4.56 -6.71 -14.10
N GLY A 39 -4.66 -7.16 -12.84
CA GLY A 39 -4.66 -8.56 -12.49
C GLY A 39 -3.29 -9.16 -12.21
N LEU A 40 -2.21 -8.42 -12.39
CA LEU A 40 -0.87 -8.91 -12.05
C LEU A 40 -0.73 -9.05 -10.54
N THR A 41 -0.04 -10.11 -10.12
CA THR A 41 0.21 -10.37 -8.70
C THR A 41 1.70 -10.11 -8.43
N LEU A 42 1.98 -9.30 -7.40
CA LEU A 42 3.34 -8.96 -7.01
C LEU A 42 3.55 -9.38 -5.57
N ASP A 43 4.61 -10.16 -5.33
CA ASP A 43 4.95 -10.56 -3.97
C ASP A 43 5.81 -9.50 -3.28
N ARG A 44 6.17 -9.77 -2.03
CA ARG A 44 6.95 -8.85 -1.21
C ARG A 44 8.27 -8.46 -1.89
N GLN A 45 8.97 -9.41 -2.49
CA GLN A 45 10.24 -9.15 -3.16
C GLN A 45 10.07 -8.27 -4.39
N ALA A 46 9.02 -8.50 -5.17
CA ALA A 46 8.73 -7.68 -6.35
C ALA A 46 8.42 -6.24 -5.96
N ILE A 47 7.66 -6.04 -4.88
CA ILE A 47 7.35 -4.70 -4.37
C ILE A 47 8.63 -3.98 -3.92
N LEU A 48 9.50 -4.68 -3.19
CA LEU A 48 10.75 -4.08 -2.73
C LEU A 48 11.67 -3.73 -3.90
N ALA A 49 11.68 -4.55 -4.96
CA ALA A 49 12.46 -4.25 -6.15
C ALA A 49 12.00 -2.95 -6.81
N ILE A 50 10.69 -2.70 -6.83
CA ILE A 50 10.13 -1.47 -7.40
C ILE A 50 10.58 -0.24 -6.60
N ILE A 51 10.36 -0.25 -5.30
CA ILE A 51 10.68 0.94 -4.48
C ILE A 51 12.18 1.22 -4.45
N ARG A 52 13.01 0.18 -4.57
CA ARG A 52 14.46 0.31 -4.59
C ARG A 52 15.02 0.69 -5.96
N SER A 53 14.20 0.61 -7.01
CA SER A 53 14.67 0.93 -8.36
C SER A 53 14.98 2.42 -8.48
N PRO A 54 16.15 2.79 -9.00
CA PRO A 54 16.46 4.20 -9.20
C PRO A 54 15.57 4.85 -10.26
N SER A 55 14.89 4.05 -11.09
CA SER A 55 13.99 4.58 -12.12
C SER A 55 12.55 4.77 -11.62
N TYR A 56 12.25 4.41 -10.36
CA TYR A 56 10.92 4.61 -9.79
C TYR A 56 10.86 5.94 -9.03
N ARG A 57 9.84 6.72 -9.32
CA ARG A 57 9.61 7.99 -8.65
C ARG A 57 8.11 8.17 -8.42
N LEU A 58 7.73 8.53 -7.21
CA LEU A 58 6.35 8.87 -6.89
C LEU A 58 6.34 10.37 -6.54
N ASP A 59 5.67 11.17 -7.37
CA ASP A 59 5.67 12.61 -7.23
C ASP A 59 4.60 13.10 -6.24
N HIS A 60 3.46 12.42 -6.25
CA HIS A 60 2.37 12.71 -5.32
C HIS A 60 1.55 11.45 -5.09
N ALA A 61 0.96 11.35 -3.91
CA ALA A 61 0.03 10.28 -3.58
C ALA A 61 -0.87 10.75 -2.45
N THR A 62 -2.17 10.65 -2.65
CA THR A 62 -3.15 10.97 -1.63
C THR A 62 -4.06 9.77 -1.43
N ARG A 63 -4.48 9.56 -0.18
CA ARG A 63 -5.40 8.50 0.20
C ARG A 63 -6.61 9.12 0.85
N THR A 64 -7.76 8.91 0.26
CA THR A 64 -9.03 9.52 0.69
C THR A 64 -10.08 8.44 0.89
N GLU A 65 -11.20 8.83 1.47
CA GLU A 65 -12.34 7.92 1.68
C GLU A 65 -11.93 6.67 2.47
N VAL A 66 -11.07 6.88 3.47
CA VAL A 66 -10.48 5.79 4.26
C VAL A 66 -11.53 5.24 5.22
N VAL A 67 -11.82 3.95 5.12
CA VAL A 67 -12.74 3.24 6.00
C VAL A 67 -12.02 2.05 6.60
N VAL A 68 -11.93 2.02 7.92
CA VAL A 68 -11.29 0.94 8.65
C VAL A 68 -12.36 0.05 9.29
N ARG A 69 -12.23 -1.25 9.06
CA ARG A 69 -13.11 -2.24 9.68
C ARG A 69 -12.27 -3.25 10.45
N ALA A 70 -12.43 -3.25 11.77
CA ALA A 70 -11.75 -4.23 12.61
C ALA A 70 -12.47 -5.58 12.51
N LEU A 71 -11.67 -6.65 12.43
CA LEU A 71 -12.15 -8.03 12.42
C LEU A 71 -11.55 -8.71 13.65
N GLY A 72 -12.14 -8.43 14.83
CA GLY A 72 -11.53 -8.82 16.09
C GLY A 72 -10.43 -7.86 16.47
N GLN A 73 -9.45 -8.32 17.25
CA GLN A 73 -8.40 -7.46 17.78
C GLN A 73 -7.08 -7.56 17.01
N GLU A 74 -6.97 -8.54 16.12
CA GLU A 74 -5.69 -8.82 15.44
C GLU A 74 -5.78 -8.77 13.92
N ALA A 75 -6.91 -8.39 13.38
CA ALA A 75 -7.07 -8.25 11.94
C ALA A 75 -7.97 -7.07 11.61
N ALA A 76 -7.77 -6.49 10.45
CA ALA A 76 -8.58 -5.38 9.98
C ALA A 76 -8.51 -5.27 8.46
N VAL A 77 -9.52 -4.62 7.90
CA VAL A 77 -9.56 -4.27 6.49
C VAL A 77 -9.61 -2.74 6.40
N VAL A 78 -8.76 -2.17 5.57
CA VAL A 78 -8.72 -0.73 5.31
C VAL A 78 -9.07 -0.51 3.84
N ARG A 79 -10.16 0.17 3.58
CA ARG A 79 -10.56 0.54 2.22
C ARG A 79 -10.26 2.01 2.00
N HIS A 80 -9.79 2.36 0.81
CA HIS A 80 -9.50 3.77 0.51
C HIS A 80 -9.39 3.98 -1.00
N ARG A 81 -9.32 5.23 -1.39
CA ARG A 81 -9.04 5.64 -2.76
C ARG A 81 -7.64 6.24 -2.80
N VAL A 82 -6.83 5.79 -3.75
CA VAL A 82 -5.48 6.32 -3.97
C VAL A 82 -5.46 7.08 -5.28
N GLN A 83 -4.98 8.31 -5.23
CA GLN A 83 -4.69 9.10 -6.42
C GLN A 83 -3.21 9.45 -6.38
N ALA A 84 -2.46 8.99 -7.36
CA ALA A 84 -1.00 9.10 -7.35
C ALA A 84 -0.47 9.34 -8.75
N GLY A 85 0.73 9.87 -8.83
CA GLY A 85 1.42 10.05 -10.10
C GLY A 85 2.92 10.05 -9.90
N GLY A 86 3.62 9.61 -10.92
CA GLY A 86 5.08 9.52 -10.90
C GLY A 86 5.60 8.97 -12.21
N ALA A 87 6.72 8.25 -12.14
CA ALA A 87 7.32 7.62 -13.31
C ALA A 87 8.04 6.34 -12.91
N PHE A 88 8.09 5.39 -13.83
CA PHE A 88 8.82 4.14 -13.65
C PHE A 88 9.42 3.74 -15.00
N GLU A 89 10.72 3.48 -15.00
CA GLU A 89 11.47 3.07 -16.20
C GLU A 89 11.23 4.00 -17.39
N GLY A 90 11.21 5.30 -17.12
CA GLY A 90 11.05 6.33 -18.16
C GLY A 90 9.63 6.61 -18.59
N THR A 91 8.65 5.87 -18.05
CA THR A 91 7.24 6.04 -18.40
C THR A 91 6.49 6.70 -17.27
N SER A 92 5.84 7.82 -17.54
CA SER A 92 4.99 8.49 -16.58
C SER A 92 3.70 7.72 -16.34
N PHE A 93 3.20 7.74 -15.12
CA PHE A 93 1.92 7.10 -14.80
C PHE A 93 1.07 8.02 -13.93
N THR A 94 -0.23 7.82 -14.03
CA THR A 94 -1.22 8.46 -13.16
C THR A 94 -2.20 7.37 -12.74
N ASP A 95 -2.35 7.21 -11.43
CA ASP A 95 -3.20 6.16 -10.87
C ASP A 95 -4.39 6.77 -10.15
N ASP A 96 -5.54 6.15 -10.31
CA ASP A 96 -6.73 6.44 -9.53
C ASP A 96 -7.40 5.09 -9.26
N HIS A 97 -7.13 4.55 -8.06
CA HIS A 97 -7.51 3.20 -7.71
C HIS A 97 -8.36 3.19 -6.44
N ARG A 98 -9.30 2.25 -6.38
CA ARG A 98 -9.92 1.84 -5.14
C ARG A 98 -9.11 0.66 -4.61
N CYS A 99 -8.70 0.74 -3.35
CA CYS A 99 -7.83 -0.27 -2.75
C CYS A 99 -8.44 -0.88 -1.52
N VAL A 100 -8.14 -2.15 -1.32
CA VAL A 100 -8.43 -2.88 -0.10
C VAL A 100 -7.12 -3.39 0.47
N MET A 101 -6.89 -3.09 1.74
CA MET A 101 -5.70 -3.48 2.46
C MET A 101 -6.11 -4.39 3.59
N VAL A 102 -5.55 -5.59 3.65
CA VAL A 102 -5.79 -6.51 4.76
C VAL A 102 -4.60 -6.43 5.70
N CYS A 103 -4.88 -6.12 6.96
CA CYS A 103 -3.83 -5.93 7.97
C CYS A 103 -4.00 -6.93 9.09
N VAL A 104 -2.87 -7.39 9.64
CA VAL A 104 -2.87 -8.28 10.80
C VAL A 104 -1.89 -7.74 11.83
N LYS A 105 -2.18 -8.03 13.10
CA LYS A 105 -1.29 -7.70 14.20
C LYS A 105 -0.43 -8.91 14.50
N GLN A 106 0.89 -8.75 14.35
CA GLN A 106 1.86 -9.82 14.57
C GLN A 106 2.90 -9.32 15.55
N ILE A 107 3.06 -10.02 16.67
CA ILE A 107 4.04 -9.66 17.70
C ILE A 107 3.88 -8.20 18.12
N GLY A 108 2.61 -7.80 18.35
CA GLY A 108 2.30 -6.45 18.80
C GLY A 108 2.34 -5.35 17.74
N GLU A 109 2.65 -5.69 16.48
CA GLU A 109 2.74 -4.69 15.40
C GLU A 109 1.78 -5.01 14.27
N TRP A 110 1.15 -3.96 13.75
CA TRP A 110 0.30 -4.10 12.57
C TRP A 110 1.16 -4.21 11.32
N ARG A 111 0.84 -5.20 10.47
CA ARG A 111 1.50 -5.41 9.18
C ARG A 111 0.46 -5.59 8.09
N ILE A 112 0.84 -5.24 6.88
CA ILE A 112 -0.03 -5.40 5.71
C ILE A 112 0.24 -6.77 5.11
N VAL A 113 -0.81 -7.58 4.99
CA VAL A 113 -0.71 -8.94 4.43
C VAL A 113 -1.04 -8.94 2.95
N MET A 114 -1.99 -8.12 2.55
CA MET A 114 -2.48 -8.11 1.19
C MET A 114 -3.04 -6.75 0.83
N GLU A 115 -2.81 -6.36 -0.41
CA GLU A 115 -3.50 -5.23 -1.00
C GLU A 115 -4.08 -5.64 -2.34
N GLN A 116 -5.23 -5.11 -2.66
CA GLN A 116 -5.83 -5.27 -3.98
C GLN A 116 -6.30 -3.91 -4.46
N GLY A 117 -5.90 -3.55 -5.68
CA GLY A 117 -6.34 -2.34 -6.31
C GLY A 117 -7.28 -2.63 -7.46
N SER A 118 -8.22 -1.73 -7.68
CA SER A 118 -9.11 -1.76 -8.84
C SER A 118 -9.17 -0.36 -9.42
N PHE A 119 -9.32 -0.27 -10.75
CA PHE A 119 -9.48 1.04 -11.35
C PHE A 119 -10.78 1.67 -10.85
N SER A 120 -10.67 2.95 -10.51
CA SER A 120 -11.85 3.71 -10.08
C SER A 120 -12.77 3.89 -11.26
N SER A 121 -14.04 3.55 -11.08
CA SER A 121 -15.04 3.91 -12.06
C SER A 121 -15.70 5.19 -11.56
N LYS A 122 -15.34 6.25 -12.12
CA LYS A 122 -15.84 7.60 -11.83
C LYS A 122 -16.88 7.76 -10.74
#